data_947643e5b8a1a72c1cbf77afd7539ef2
#
_entry.id   947643e5b8a1a72c1cbf77afd7539ef2
#
_cell.length_a   1.000
_cell.length_b   1.000
_cell.length_c   1.000
_cell.angle_alpha   90.00
_cell.angle_beta   90.00
_cell.angle_gamma   90.00
#
_symmetry.space_group_name_H-M   'P 1'
#
loop_
_entity.id
_entity.type
_entity.pdbx_description
1 polymer ?
#
loop_
_entity_poly.entity_id
_entity_poly.type
_entity_poly.pdbx_seq_one_letter_code
_entity_poly.pdbx_strand_id
1 'polypeptide(L)'
;MKKRFLLKTTAALLAACTLGLAQAQTTPIKFQLDWRFEGPAAFFLTPVAKGYFKDAKLDVTVDAGNGSGGAVTRVASGSYDIGFADLAALMEFHANNPDVPNKPVAIMMVYNNTPASVMALKKSGIKTPADLAGKKLGAPVFDAGRRAFPIFQKANNIGNVAWTAMDPPLRETMLVRGDVDAITGFTFTSLLNIEARGVKADDVVVMQYPDFGVKLYGNVIIASPKILKENPAAVKAFLSAFTKGAKDVIANPAAAIADVKARDGIINVELETRRLQLAIDTVINSPSAREEGFGQV
;
A
#
# COMPACT_ATOMS: atom_id res chain seq x y z
N MET A 1 37.38 -61.20 11.87
CA MET A 1 36.17 -60.54 12.44
C MET A 1 36.33 -59.04 12.70
N LYS A 2 37.50 -58.47 12.97
CA LYS A 2 37.68 -57.02 13.27
C LYS A 2 37.48 -56.06 12.08
N LYS A 3 37.73 -56.46 10.84
CA LYS A 3 37.54 -55.57 9.66
C LYS A 3 36.09 -55.33 9.24
N ARG A 4 35.15 -56.24 9.55
CA ARG A 4 33.72 -56.05 9.23
C ARG A 4 32.98 -55.14 10.24
N PHE A 5 33.52 -54.98 11.43
CA PHE A 5 32.94 -54.10 12.44
C PHE A 5 33.26 -52.62 12.17
N LEU A 6 34.49 -52.31 11.67
CA LEU A 6 34.89 -50.95 11.32
C LEU A 6 34.09 -50.39 10.13
N LEU A 7 33.74 -51.24 9.12
CA LEU A 7 32.97 -50.77 7.96
C LEU A 7 31.51 -50.41 8.31
N LYS A 8 30.91 -51.09 9.28
CA LYS A 8 29.54 -50.82 9.71
C LYS A 8 29.41 -49.58 10.55
N THR A 9 30.42 -49.24 11.36
CA THR A 9 30.46 -48.00 12.16
C THR A 9 30.71 -46.75 11.31
N THR A 10 31.53 -46.86 10.26
CA THR A 10 31.80 -45.72 9.34
C THR A 10 30.57 -45.40 8.47
N ALA A 11 29.83 -46.41 8.03
CA ALA A 11 28.59 -46.21 7.25
C ALA A 11 27.47 -45.58 8.09
N ALA A 12 27.38 -45.91 9.39
CA ALA A 12 26.40 -45.30 10.31
C ALA A 12 26.72 -43.83 10.65
N LEU A 13 28.01 -43.46 10.74
CA LEU A 13 28.40 -42.06 10.95
C LEU A 13 28.19 -41.19 9.70
N LEU A 14 28.41 -41.71 8.49
CA LEU A 14 28.12 -40.97 7.26
C LEU A 14 26.61 -40.78 7.02
N ALA A 15 25.79 -41.75 7.40
CA ALA A 15 24.34 -41.61 7.32
C ALA A 15 23.74 -40.58 8.34
N ALA A 16 24.39 -40.43 9.51
CA ALA A 16 23.99 -39.44 10.50
C ALA A 16 24.35 -38.00 10.10
N CYS A 17 25.41 -37.78 9.30
CA CYS A 17 25.83 -36.47 8.83
C CYS A 17 24.98 -35.93 7.68
N THR A 18 24.24 -36.76 6.96
CA THR A 18 23.35 -36.33 5.85
C THR A 18 21.94 -35.91 6.30
N LEU A 19 21.56 -36.15 7.55
CA LEU A 19 20.28 -35.78 8.12
C LEU A 19 20.27 -34.36 8.73
N GLY A 20 21.38 -33.64 8.71
CA GLY A 20 21.55 -32.37 9.44
C GLY A 20 21.39 -31.08 8.64
N LEU A 21 21.08 -31.09 7.34
CA LEU A 21 21.04 -29.88 6.50
C LEU A 21 19.77 -29.77 5.63
N ALA A 22 18.64 -30.18 6.13
CA ALA A 22 17.40 -29.60 5.63
C ALA A 22 17.28 -28.19 6.23
N GLN A 23 18.12 -27.25 5.81
CA GLN A 23 17.82 -25.85 5.99
C GLN A 23 16.45 -25.62 5.36
N ALA A 24 15.46 -25.33 6.19
CA ALA A 24 14.13 -25.00 5.71
C ALA A 24 14.28 -23.83 4.75
N GLN A 25 14.22 -24.13 3.45
CA GLN A 25 14.41 -23.15 2.38
C GLN A 25 13.34 -22.08 2.54
N THR A 26 13.78 -20.83 2.79
CA THR A 26 12.86 -19.68 2.86
C THR A 26 12.32 -19.37 1.47
N THR A 27 11.03 -19.07 1.39
CA THR A 27 10.40 -18.66 0.12
C THR A 27 10.61 -17.16 -0.07
N PRO A 28 11.31 -16.72 -1.13
CA PRO A 28 11.44 -15.31 -1.42
C PRO A 28 10.11 -14.74 -1.89
N ILE A 29 9.75 -13.55 -1.43
CA ILE A 29 8.56 -12.79 -1.85
C ILE A 29 8.97 -11.35 -2.10
N LYS A 30 8.76 -10.86 -3.32
CA LYS A 30 8.89 -9.46 -3.66
C LYS A 30 7.56 -8.76 -3.48
N PHE A 31 7.53 -7.81 -2.55
CA PHE A 31 6.34 -7.04 -2.21
C PHE A 31 6.46 -5.59 -2.68
N GLN A 32 5.45 -5.10 -3.41
CA GLN A 32 5.38 -3.74 -3.93
C GLN A 32 4.38 -2.91 -3.12
N LEU A 33 4.84 -1.84 -2.46
CA LEU A 33 3.95 -0.81 -1.93
C LEU A 33 3.34 0.03 -3.07
N ASP A 34 2.20 0.61 -2.80
CA ASP A 34 1.55 1.59 -3.69
C ASP A 34 2.21 2.97 -3.63
N TRP A 35 2.87 3.29 -2.52
CA TRP A 35 3.41 4.61 -2.25
C TRP A 35 4.80 4.57 -1.62
N ARG A 36 5.30 5.74 -1.28
CA ARG A 36 6.59 5.96 -0.61
C ARG A 36 6.59 5.36 0.80
N PHE A 37 7.78 5.30 1.40
CA PHE A 37 7.92 4.95 2.82
C PHE A 37 7.43 6.11 3.69
N GLU A 38 6.14 6.13 3.93
CA GLU A 38 5.44 7.02 4.84
C GLU A 38 4.84 6.21 5.99
N GLY A 39 4.19 6.85 6.97
CA GLY A 39 3.63 6.18 8.15
C GLY A 39 2.93 4.85 7.87
N PRO A 40 1.97 4.76 6.92
CA PRO A 40 1.27 3.51 6.63
C PRO A 40 2.16 2.36 6.13
N ALA A 41 3.37 2.62 5.65
CA ALA A 41 4.33 1.56 5.30
C ALA A 41 4.72 0.70 6.51
N ALA A 42 4.51 1.19 7.72
CA ALA A 42 4.72 0.45 8.97
C ALA A 42 3.98 -0.89 8.99
N PHE A 43 2.79 -0.97 8.39
CA PHE A 43 2.01 -2.22 8.33
C PHE A 43 2.76 -3.36 7.64
N PHE A 44 3.68 -3.05 6.74
CA PHE A 44 4.49 -4.02 6.01
C PHE A 44 5.92 -4.12 6.53
N LEU A 45 6.48 -3.02 7.03
CA LEU A 45 7.86 -2.98 7.52
C LEU A 45 8.00 -3.54 8.94
N THR A 46 7.02 -3.34 9.83
CA THR A 46 7.03 -3.90 11.19
C THR A 46 7.07 -5.43 11.20
N PRO A 47 6.26 -6.18 10.42
CA PRO A 47 6.40 -7.63 10.37
C PRO A 47 7.75 -8.10 9.79
N VAL A 48 8.39 -7.32 8.92
CA VAL A 48 9.79 -7.59 8.49
C VAL A 48 10.75 -7.39 9.66
N ALA A 49 10.70 -6.24 10.33
CA ALA A 49 11.61 -5.87 11.41
C ALA A 49 11.49 -6.81 12.62
N LYS A 50 10.26 -7.22 12.95
CA LYS A 50 9.99 -8.18 14.03
C LYS A 50 10.25 -9.65 13.66
N GLY A 51 10.64 -9.92 12.41
CA GLY A 51 10.95 -11.28 11.96
C GLY A 51 9.74 -12.17 11.72
N TYR A 52 8.50 -11.65 11.73
CA TYR A 52 7.29 -12.47 11.56
C TYR A 52 7.22 -13.20 10.22
N PHE A 53 7.72 -12.58 9.15
CA PHE A 53 7.85 -13.27 7.86
C PHE A 53 8.93 -14.36 7.90
N LYS A 54 10.07 -14.11 8.55
CA LYS A 54 11.14 -15.12 8.69
C LYS A 54 10.68 -16.32 9.50
N ASP A 55 9.93 -16.09 10.59
CA ASP A 55 9.34 -17.16 11.41
C ASP A 55 8.37 -18.02 10.56
N ALA A 56 7.69 -17.38 9.60
CA ALA A 56 6.82 -18.04 8.64
C ALA A 56 7.57 -18.66 7.44
N LYS A 57 8.91 -18.72 7.47
CA LYS A 57 9.78 -19.21 6.39
C LYS A 57 9.66 -18.42 5.08
N LEU A 58 9.42 -17.12 5.20
CA LEU A 58 9.34 -16.19 4.08
C LEU A 58 10.51 -15.18 4.15
N ASP A 59 11.10 -14.90 2.99
CA ASP A 59 12.07 -13.81 2.81
C ASP A 59 11.41 -12.69 2.01
N VAL A 60 10.81 -11.73 2.73
CA VAL A 60 9.99 -10.66 2.14
C VAL A 60 10.83 -9.41 1.93
N THR A 61 10.94 -8.97 0.69
CA THR A 61 11.51 -7.67 0.31
C THR A 61 10.38 -6.69 0.02
N VAL A 62 10.37 -5.55 0.71
CA VAL A 62 9.36 -4.49 0.54
C VAL A 62 9.96 -3.31 -0.18
N ASP A 63 9.39 -2.93 -1.31
CA ASP A 63 9.82 -1.78 -2.11
C ASP A 63 8.75 -0.70 -2.21
N ALA A 64 9.20 0.57 -2.20
CA ALA A 64 8.33 1.72 -2.35
C ALA A 64 7.73 1.80 -3.76
N GLY A 65 6.55 2.42 -3.87
CA GLY A 65 5.83 2.67 -5.10
C GLY A 65 5.66 4.15 -5.44
N ASN A 66 4.98 4.39 -6.54
CA ASN A 66 4.67 5.72 -7.06
C ASN A 66 3.18 5.89 -7.43
N GLY A 67 2.34 5.02 -6.89
CA GLY A 67 0.89 4.99 -7.08
C GLY A 67 0.36 3.58 -7.26
N SER A 68 -0.89 3.37 -6.88
CA SER A 68 -1.56 2.05 -6.92
C SER A 68 -1.60 1.43 -8.32
N GLY A 69 -1.81 2.22 -9.36
CA GLY A 69 -1.76 1.73 -10.75
C GLY A 69 -0.39 1.15 -11.12
N GLY A 70 0.70 1.72 -10.58
CA GLY A 70 2.05 1.20 -10.76
C GLY A 70 2.27 -0.13 -10.04
N ALA A 71 1.76 -0.26 -8.80
CA ALA A 71 1.83 -1.50 -8.05
C ALA A 71 1.08 -2.64 -8.76
N VAL A 72 -0.15 -2.38 -9.23
CA VAL A 72 -0.93 -3.36 -10.01
C VAL A 72 -0.17 -3.82 -11.26
N THR A 73 0.37 -2.88 -12.04
CA THR A 73 1.12 -3.19 -13.27
C THR A 73 2.35 -4.05 -12.98
N ARG A 74 3.09 -3.78 -11.91
CA ARG A 74 4.30 -4.53 -11.54
C ARG A 74 3.99 -5.94 -11.06
N VAL A 75 2.87 -6.14 -10.34
CA VAL A 75 2.42 -7.48 -9.96
C VAL A 75 1.90 -8.24 -11.19
N ALA A 76 1.16 -7.57 -12.09
CA ALA A 76 0.67 -8.18 -13.34
C ALA A 76 1.81 -8.61 -14.27
N SER A 77 2.90 -7.85 -14.34
CA SER A 77 4.08 -8.19 -15.14
C SER A 77 4.94 -9.32 -14.54
N GLY A 78 4.68 -9.73 -13.29
CA GLY A 78 5.50 -10.70 -12.57
C GLY A 78 6.80 -10.15 -12.00
N SER A 79 7.02 -8.83 -12.05
CA SER A 79 8.17 -8.19 -11.40
C SER A 79 8.09 -8.26 -9.87
N TYR A 80 6.87 -8.36 -9.34
CA TYR A 80 6.54 -8.56 -7.93
C TYR A 80 5.50 -9.67 -7.76
N ASP A 81 5.56 -10.37 -6.65
CA ASP A 81 4.67 -11.50 -6.35
C ASP A 81 3.38 -11.04 -5.70
N ILE A 82 3.51 -10.12 -4.75
CA ILE A 82 2.42 -9.55 -3.94
C ILE A 82 2.58 -8.02 -3.96
N GLY A 83 1.49 -7.30 -3.83
CA GLY A 83 1.54 -5.84 -3.75
C GLY A 83 0.42 -5.27 -2.89
N PHE A 84 0.47 -3.97 -2.70
CA PHE A 84 -0.55 -3.18 -2.04
C PHE A 84 -1.04 -2.12 -3.02
N ALA A 85 -2.34 -2.06 -3.23
CA ALA A 85 -2.92 -1.14 -4.20
C ALA A 85 -4.39 -0.82 -3.87
N ASP A 86 -4.84 0.34 -4.30
CA ASP A 86 -6.26 0.71 -4.25
C ASP A 86 -7.10 -0.22 -5.14
N LEU A 87 -8.25 -0.65 -4.63
CA LEU A 87 -9.12 -1.59 -5.33
C LEU A 87 -9.68 -1.01 -6.65
N ALA A 88 -9.97 0.30 -6.70
CA ALA A 88 -10.43 0.93 -7.94
C ALA A 88 -9.35 0.89 -9.02
N ALA A 89 -8.07 1.06 -8.66
CA ALA A 89 -6.96 0.94 -9.60
C ALA A 89 -6.81 -0.50 -10.12
N LEU A 90 -7.04 -1.50 -9.27
CA LEU A 90 -7.07 -2.91 -9.70
C LEU A 90 -8.23 -3.17 -10.67
N MET A 91 -9.43 -2.68 -10.36
CA MET A 91 -10.62 -2.83 -11.21
C MET A 91 -10.43 -2.14 -12.56
N GLU A 92 -9.86 -0.92 -12.57
CA GLU A 92 -9.52 -0.20 -13.80
C GLU A 92 -8.53 -1.00 -14.66
N PHE A 93 -7.49 -1.57 -14.04
CA PHE A 93 -6.54 -2.41 -14.76
C PHE A 93 -7.22 -3.62 -15.41
N HIS A 94 -8.12 -4.30 -14.69
CA HIS A 94 -8.90 -5.43 -15.23
C HIS A 94 -9.77 -5.02 -16.41
N ALA A 95 -10.46 -3.88 -16.31
CA ALA A 95 -11.34 -3.36 -17.37
C ALA A 95 -10.56 -2.97 -18.63
N ASN A 96 -9.41 -2.34 -18.47
CA ASN A 96 -8.61 -1.84 -19.59
C ASN A 96 -7.70 -2.91 -20.22
N ASN A 97 -7.56 -4.07 -19.59
CA ASN A 97 -6.68 -5.15 -20.05
C ASN A 97 -7.43 -6.49 -20.09
N PRO A 98 -8.54 -6.63 -20.85
CA PRO A 98 -9.37 -7.83 -20.84
C PRO A 98 -8.57 -9.10 -21.19
N ASP A 99 -7.62 -9.01 -22.12
CA ASP A 99 -6.88 -10.15 -22.67
C ASP A 99 -5.58 -10.49 -21.91
N VAL A 100 -5.21 -9.71 -20.87
CA VAL A 100 -4.01 -10.02 -20.07
C VAL A 100 -4.30 -11.26 -19.21
N PRO A 101 -3.51 -12.36 -19.33
CA PRO A 101 -3.85 -13.64 -18.69
C PRO A 101 -3.56 -13.65 -17.18
N ASN A 102 -2.60 -12.83 -16.73
CA ASN A 102 -2.08 -12.86 -15.36
C ASN A 102 -2.49 -11.61 -14.56
N LYS A 103 -3.78 -11.25 -14.59
CA LYS A 103 -4.28 -10.12 -13.83
C LYS A 103 -4.17 -10.41 -12.33
N PRO A 104 -3.60 -9.50 -11.54
CA PRO A 104 -3.56 -9.64 -10.09
C PRO A 104 -4.97 -9.73 -9.50
N VAL A 105 -5.11 -10.41 -8.39
CA VAL A 105 -6.37 -10.52 -7.63
C VAL A 105 -6.20 -9.95 -6.23
N ALA A 106 -7.25 -9.33 -5.72
CA ALA A 106 -7.32 -8.91 -4.32
C ALA A 106 -7.44 -10.14 -3.42
N ILE A 107 -6.63 -10.19 -2.36
CA ILE A 107 -6.59 -11.34 -1.43
C ILE A 107 -6.86 -10.94 0.02
N MET A 108 -6.84 -9.65 0.34
CA MET A 108 -7.17 -9.14 1.68
C MET A 108 -7.48 -7.64 1.60
N MET A 109 -8.59 -7.20 2.20
CA MET A 109 -8.90 -5.79 2.39
C MET A 109 -8.05 -5.22 3.53
N VAL A 110 -7.53 -4.00 3.34
CA VAL A 110 -6.79 -3.28 4.39
C VAL A 110 -7.43 -1.93 4.69
N TYR A 111 -7.82 -1.16 3.67
CA TYR A 111 -8.55 0.09 3.85
C TYR A 111 -10.02 -0.12 3.48
N ASN A 112 -10.87 -0.24 4.49
CA ASN A 112 -12.31 -0.50 4.29
C ASN A 112 -13.07 0.68 3.65
N ASN A 113 -12.48 1.89 3.68
CA ASN A 113 -12.99 3.08 3.01
C ASN A 113 -11.91 3.70 2.13
N THR A 114 -12.30 4.28 1.01
CA THR A 114 -11.35 5.02 0.19
C THR A 114 -10.91 6.31 0.88
N PRO A 115 -9.61 6.56 1.06
CA PRO A 115 -9.09 7.84 1.54
C PRO A 115 -8.90 8.86 0.40
N ALA A 116 -9.33 8.54 -0.81
CA ALA A 116 -9.18 9.41 -1.97
C ALA A 116 -9.95 10.71 -1.80
N SER A 117 -9.30 11.80 -2.17
CA SER A 117 -9.86 13.15 -2.11
C SER A 117 -9.32 14.04 -3.22
N VAL A 118 -10.06 15.10 -3.52
CA VAL A 118 -9.52 16.27 -4.22
C VAL A 118 -9.23 17.34 -3.18
N MET A 119 -8.06 17.97 -3.27
CA MET A 119 -7.66 19.05 -2.39
C MET A 119 -7.30 20.30 -3.20
N ALA A 120 -7.78 21.45 -2.71
CA ALA A 120 -7.47 22.76 -3.27
C ALA A 120 -7.18 23.74 -2.14
N LEU A 121 -6.46 24.81 -2.42
CA LEU A 121 -6.31 25.89 -1.43
C LEU A 121 -7.54 26.80 -1.45
N LYS A 122 -8.04 27.24 -0.29
CA LYS A 122 -9.21 28.16 -0.22
C LYS A 122 -9.02 29.41 -1.09
N LYS A 123 -7.78 29.92 -1.20
CA LYS A 123 -7.46 31.08 -2.04
C LYS A 123 -7.71 30.87 -3.54
N SER A 124 -7.83 29.61 -4.02
CA SER A 124 -8.14 29.32 -5.42
C SER A 124 -9.62 29.58 -5.78
N GLY A 125 -10.47 29.76 -4.78
CA GLY A 125 -11.93 29.92 -4.96
C GLY A 125 -12.67 28.59 -5.20
N ILE A 126 -11.98 27.46 -5.31
CA ILE A 126 -12.58 26.12 -5.43
C ILE A 126 -13.17 25.73 -4.07
N LYS A 127 -14.49 25.43 -4.03
CA LYS A 127 -15.22 25.08 -2.81
C LYS A 127 -15.99 23.78 -2.95
N THR A 128 -16.42 23.46 -4.17
CA THR A 128 -17.28 22.32 -4.49
C THR A 128 -16.71 21.54 -5.67
N PRO A 129 -17.14 20.30 -5.91
CA PRO A 129 -16.73 19.55 -7.10
C PRO A 129 -17.01 20.26 -8.42
N ALA A 130 -18.11 21.01 -8.50
CA ALA A 130 -18.49 21.75 -9.73
C ALA A 130 -17.44 22.81 -10.11
N ASP A 131 -16.75 23.40 -9.13
CA ASP A 131 -15.72 24.42 -9.35
C ASP A 131 -14.46 23.86 -10.01
N LEU A 132 -14.33 22.54 -10.10
CA LEU A 132 -13.20 21.86 -10.76
C LEU A 132 -13.29 21.91 -12.31
N ALA A 133 -14.46 22.25 -12.86
CA ALA A 133 -14.62 22.35 -14.31
C ALA A 133 -13.65 23.38 -14.92
N GLY A 134 -12.88 22.97 -15.92
CA GLY A 134 -11.87 23.79 -16.59
C GLY A 134 -10.57 23.99 -15.77
N LYS A 135 -10.45 23.41 -14.58
CA LYS A 135 -9.27 23.56 -13.70
C LYS A 135 -8.16 22.60 -14.09
N LYS A 136 -6.94 22.96 -13.67
CA LYS A 136 -5.74 22.16 -13.82
C LYS A 136 -5.53 21.33 -12.53
N LEU A 137 -5.69 20.02 -12.66
CA LEU A 137 -5.49 19.06 -11.58
C LEU A 137 -4.11 18.42 -11.69
N GLY A 138 -3.46 18.25 -10.55
CA GLY A 138 -2.13 17.63 -10.44
C GLY A 138 -2.17 16.29 -9.72
N ALA A 139 -1.54 15.28 -10.28
CA ALA A 139 -1.24 14.02 -9.59
C ALA A 139 -0.24 13.17 -10.38
N PRO A 140 0.49 12.26 -9.73
CA PRO A 140 1.21 11.19 -10.41
C PRO A 140 0.27 10.38 -11.33
N VAL A 141 0.80 9.88 -12.44
CA VAL A 141 -0.01 9.14 -13.42
C VAL A 141 -0.66 7.90 -12.82
N PHE A 142 0.01 7.26 -11.86
CA PHE A 142 -0.45 6.04 -11.19
C PHE A 142 -1.15 6.28 -9.84
N ASP A 143 -1.41 7.53 -9.47
CA ASP A 143 -2.09 7.90 -8.22
C ASP A 143 -3.50 7.30 -8.16
N ALA A 144 -3.85 6.70 -7.02
CA ALA A 144 -5.15 6.05 -6.82
C ALA A 144 -6.33 7.02 -6.97
N GLY A 145 -6.22 8.21 -6.36
CA GLY A 145 -7.26 9.24 -6.47
C GLY A 145 -7.47 9.70 -7.91
N ARG A 146 -6.37 9.86 -8.69
CA ARG A 146 -6.45 10.18 -10.11
C ARG A 146 -7.11 9.06 -10.91
N ARG A 147 -6.82 7.79 -10.61
CA ARG A 147 -7.43 6.64 -11.28
C ARG A 147 -8.91 6.50 -10.99
N ALA A 148 -9.34 6.81 -9.77
CA ALA A 148 -10.74 6.82 -9.39
C ALA A 148 -11.48 8.12 -9.78
N PHE A 149 -10.76 9.19 -10.18
CA PHE A 149 -11.35 10.49 -10.50
C PHE A 149 -12.46 10.46 -11.56
N PRO A 150 -12.42 9.65 -12.62
CA PRO A 150 -13.53 9.55 -13.57
C PRO A 150 -14.86 9.18 -12.93
N ILE A 151 -14.84 8.36 -11.86
CA ILE A 151 -16.05 8.01 -11.09
C ILE A 151 -16.53 9.23 -10.31
N PHE A 152 -15.63 9.94 -9.63
CA PHE A 152 -15.92 11.18 -8.90
C PHE A 152 -16.46 12.28 -9.84
N GLN A 153 -15.82 12.43 -11.00
CA GLN A 153 -16.21 13.38 -12.04
C GLN A 153 -17.65 13.12 -12.54
N LYS A 154 -17.95 11.86 -12.84
CA LYS A 154 -19.30 11.45 -13.29
C LYS A 154 -20.35 11.64 -12.21
N ALA A 155 -20.06 11.22 -10.97
CA ALA A 155 -21.00 11.32 -9.85
C ALA A 155 -21.38 12.77 -9.53
N ASN A 156 -20.47 13.72 -9.77
CA ASN A 156 -20.65 15.13 -9.45
C ASN A 156 -20.86 16.03 -10.68
N ASN A 157 -21.08 15.45 -11.87
CA ASN A 157 -21.29 16.17 -13.13
C ASN A 157 -20.21 17.23 -13.42
N ILE A 158 -18.95 16.92 -13.11
CA ILE A 158 -17.82 17.83 -13.31
C ILE A 158 -17.49 17.86 -14.81
N GLY A 159 -17.38 19.05 -15.36
CA GLY A 159 -16.93 19.25 -16.74
C GLY A 159 -15.46 18.82 -16.95
N ASN A 160 -14.92 19.12 -18.12
CA ASN A 160 -13.53 18.77 -18.44
C ASN A 160 -12.54 19.37 -17.46
N VAL A 161 -11.51 18.61 -17.08
CA VAL A 161 -10.35 19.04 -16.29
C VAL A 161 -9.08 18.80 -17.09
N ALA A 162 -8.07 19.63 -16.85
CA ALA A 162 -6.74 19.42 -17.42
C ALA A 162 -5.85 18.70 -16.40
N TRP A 163 -5.09 17.70 -16.81
CA TRP A 163 -4.18 16.99 -15.92
C TRP A 163 -2.73 17.38 -16.14
N THR A 164 -2.05 17.65 -15.04
CA THR A 164 -0.59 17.76 -14.97
C THR A 164 -0.03 16.56 -14.25
N ALA A 165 0.84 15.80 -14.91
CA ALA A 165 1.56 14.69 -14.31
C ALA A 165 2.81 15.21 -13.58
N MET A 166 3.12 14.63 -12.44
CA MET A 166 4.35 14.90 -11.68
C MET A 166 4.73 13.69 -10.86
N ASP A 167 5.97 13.70 -10.36
CA ASP A 167 6.41 12.70 -9.38
C ASP A 167 5.78 12.94 -7.99
N PRO A 168 5.58 11.90 -7.19
CA PRO A 168 4.95 12.00 -5.87
C PRO A 168 5.48 13.13 -4.98
N PRO A 169 6.80 13.39 -4.86
CA PRO A 169 7.32 14.44 -3.99
C PRO A 169 6.93 15.87 -4.40
N LEU A 170 6.53 16.07 -5.64
CA LEU A 170 6.23 17.39 -6.22
C LEU A 170 4.75 17.80 -6.08
N ARG A 171 3.84 16.85 -5.85
CA ARG A 171 2.39 17.06 -5.92
C ARG A 171 1.92 18.23 -5.04
N GLU A 172 2.18 18.17 -3.76
CA GLU A 172 1.74 19.19 -2.80
C GLU A 172 2.53 20.50 -2.97
N THR A 173 3.80 20.43 -3.39
CA THR A 173 4.60 21.62 -3.71
C THR A 173 3.99 22.39 -4.87
N MET A 174 3.58 21.72 -5.95
CA MET A 174 2.97 22.37 -7.11
C MET A 174 1.61 23.00 -6.76
N LEU A 175 0.82 22.35 -5.87
CA LEU A 175 -0.41 22.96 -5.35
C LEU A 175 -0.14 24.23 -4.56
N VAL A 176 0.79 24.19 -3.61
CA VAL A 176 1.11 25.34 -2.74
C VAL A 176 1.65 26.52 -3.54
N ARG A 177 2.44 26.23 -4.56
CA ARG A 177 2.98 27.26 -5.51
C ARG A 177 1.92 27.81 -6.47
N GLY A 178 0.81 27.09 -6.69
CA GLY A 178 -0.22 27.45 -7.66
C GLY A 178 0.11 27.02 -9.09
N ASP A 179 1.03 26.08 -9.28
CA ASP A 179 1.32 25.48 -10.58
C ASP A 179 0.16 24.59 -11.07
N VAL A 180 -0.66 24.09 -10.14
CA VAL A 180 -1.95 23.42 -10.35
C VAL A 180 -3.00 24.01 -9.42
N ASP A 181 -4.29 23.94 -9.82
CA ASP A 181 -5.41 24.50 -9.06
C ASP A 181 -5.89 23.56 -7.94
N ALA A 182 -5.80 22.26 -8.17
CA ALA A 182 -6.15 21.21 -7.22
C ALA A 182 -5.28 19.97 -7.46
N ILE A 183 -5.28 19.06 -6.49
CA ILE A 183 -4.60 17.77 -6.57
C ILE A 183 -5.55 16.64 -6.18
N THR A 184 -5.30 15.42 -6.66
CA THR A 184 -5.85 14.21 -6.06
C THR A 184 -4.82 13.55 -5.15
N GLY A 185 -5.29 12.82 -4.14
CA GLY A 185 -4.44 12.07 -3.23
C GLY A 185 -5.23 11.48 -2.07
N PHE A 186 -4.55 10.74 -1.22
CA PHE A 186 -5.13 10.27 0.03
C PHE A 186 -5.08 11.39 1.08
N THR A 187 -6.19 11.59 1.79
CA THR A 187 -6.35 12.69 2.75
C THR A 187 -5.20 12.72 3.77
N PHE A 188 -4.90 11.60 4.41
CA PHE A 188 -3.85 11.51 5.42
C PHE A 188 -2.42 11.75 4.86
N THR A 189 -2.21 11.56 3.54
CA THR A 189 -0.93 11.87 2.89
C THR A 189 -0.86 13.34 2.51
N SER A 190 -1.78 13.80 1.66
CA SER A 190 -1.66 15.11 1.02
C SER A 190 -1.96 16.25 1.98
N LEU A 191 -2.95 16.14 2.88
CA LEU A 191 -3.24 17.20 3.85
C LEU A 191 -2.03 17.48 4.75
N LEU A 192 -1.42 16.42 5.32
CA LEU A 192 -0.24 16.58 6.17
C LEU A 192 0.99 17.09 5.41
N ASN A 193 1.13 16.71 4.14
CA ASN A 193 2.20 17.23 3.30
C ASN A 193 2.00 18.71 2.93
N ILE A 194 0.76 19.15 2.77
CA ILE A 194 0.41 20.57 2.56
C ILE A 194 0.72 21.37 3.83
N GLU A 195 0.32 20.86 5.01
CA GLU A 195 0.65 21.47 6.31
C GLU A 195 2.16 21.61 6.52
N ALA A 196 2.93 20.57 6.20
CA ALA A 196 4.38 20.57 6.29
C ALA A 196 5.05 21.63 5.38
N ARG A 197 4.32 22.17 4.40
CA ARG A 197 4.74 23.28 3.53
C ARG A 197 4.25 24.66 4.01
N GLY A 198 3.75 24.73 5.25
CA GLY A 198 3.37 25.98 5.91
C GLY A 198 1.95 26.46 5.60
N VAL A 199 1.11 25.65 4.99
CA VAL A 199 -0.31 25.93 4.78
C VAL A 199 -1.11 25.38 5.96
N LYS A 200 -1.96 26.19 6.57
CA LYS A 200 -2.83 25.69 7.65
C LYS A 200 -3.89 24.75 7.09
N ALA A 201 -4.26 23.72 7.86
CA ALA A 201 -5.31 22.78 7.46
C ALA A 201 -6.62 23.51 7.11
N ASP A 202 -6.97 24.54 7.89
CA ASP A 202 -8.15 25.38 7.65
C ASP A 202 -8.12 26.15 6.32
N ASP A 203 -6.97 26.31 5.70
CA ASP A 203 -6.82 26.96 4.39
C ASP A 203 -6.91 25.98 3.21
N VAL A 204 -7.15 24.70 3.51
CA VAL A 204 -7.31 23.63 2.51
C VAL A 204 -8.78 23.24 2.40
N VAL A 205 -9.29 23.17 1.17
CA VAL A 205 -10.56 22.52 0.86
C VAL A 205 -10.26 21.05 0.58
N VAL A 206 -10.90 20.16 1.34
CA VAL A 206 -10.78 18.72 1.17
C VAL A 206 -12.12 18.16 0.72
N MET A 207 -12.19 17.63 -0.47
CA MET A 207 -13.36 16.96 -1.04
C MET A 207 -13.11 15.45 -1.04
N GLN A 208 -13.48 14.78 0.06
CA GLN A 208 -13.35 13.33 0.16
C GLN A 208 -14.35 12.66 -0.78
N TYR A 209 -13.92 11.65 -1.52
CA TYR A 209 -14.79 10.97 -2.49
C TYR A 209 -16.06 10.41 -1.87
N PRO A 210 -16.05 9.78 -0.68
CA PRO A 210 -17.27 9.27 -0.04
C PRO A 210 -18.30 10.35 0.28
N ASP A 211 -17.86 11.57 0.64
CA ASP A 211 -18.75 12.69 1.00
C ASP A 211 -19.53 13.23 -0.23
N PHE A 212 -19.01 12.92 -1.41
CA PHE A 212 -19.58 13.35 -2.69
C PHE A 212 -20.11 12.16 -3.52
N GLY A 213 -20.61 11.13 -2.85
CA GLY A 213 -21.36 10.04 -3.49
C GLY A 213 -20.50 8.91 -4.06
N VAL A 214 -19.18 8.94 -3.88
CA VAL A 214 -18.26 7.91 -4.39
C VAL A 214 -17.78 7.03 -3.22
N LYS A 215 -18.62 6.08 -2.84
CA LYS A 215 -18.34 5.12 -1.76
C LYS A 215 -17.61 3.90 -2.36
N LEU A 216 -16.29 3.89 -2.20
CA LEU A 216 -15.42 2.80 -2.66
C LEU A 216 -14.65 2.22 -1.46
N TYR A 217 -14.22 0.99 -1.58
CA TYR A 217 -13.15 0.47 -0.76
C TYR A 217 -11.82 1.16 -1.15
N GLY A 218 -10.86 1.16 -0.23
CA GLY A 218 -9.52 1.65 -0.49
C GLY A 218 -8.56 0.51 -0.84
N ASN A 219 -7.41 0.48 -0.18
CA ASN A 219 -6.33 -0.42 -0.53
C ASN A 219 -6.54 -1.86 -0.06
N VAL A 220 -6.11 -2.77 -0.93
CA VAL A 220 -6.09 -4.22 -0.75
C VAL A 220 -4.67 -4.77 -0.94
N ILE A 221 -4.40 -5.91 -0.32
CA ILE A 221 -3.26 -6.74 -0.71
C ILE A 221 -3.67 -7.50 -1.98
N ILE A 222 -2.84 -7.39 -3.00
CA ILE A 222 -3.01 -8.07 -4.30
C ILE A 222 -1.92 -9.11 -4.48
N ALA A 223 -2.25 -10.21 -5.16
CA ALA A 223 -1.28 -11.26 -5.49
C ALA A 223 -1.33 -11.61 -6.98
N SER A 224 -0.18 -12.01 -7.52
CA SER A 224 -0.13 -12.54 -8.87
C SER A 224 -0.80 -13.92 -8.92
N PRO A 225 -1.50 -14.29 -10.01
CA PRO A 225 -2.03 -15.63 -10.19
C PRO A 225 -0.95 -16.71 -10.10
N LYS A 226 0.28 -16.37 -10.47
CA LYS A 226 1.43 -17.28 -10.40
C LYS A 226 1.68 -17.73 -8.97
N ILE A 227 1.90 -16.81 -8.02
CA ILE A 227 2.19 -17.19 -6.62
C ILE A 227 1.01 -17.90 -5.97
N LEU A 228 -0.23 -17.50 -6.31
CA LEU A 228 -1.43 -18.16 -5.81
C LEU A 228 -1.54 -19.62 -6.27
N LYS A 229 -1.09 -19.92 -7.49
CA LYS A 229 -1.10 -21.30 -8.04
C LYS A 229 0.10 -22.11 -7.56
N GLU A 230 1.30 -21.52 -7.61
CA GLU A 230 2.55 -22.25 -7.35
C GLU A 230 2.84 -22.40 -5.85
N ASN A 231 2.47 -21.42 -5.03
CA ASN A 231 2.75 -21.45 -3.59
C ASN A 231 1.63 -20.79 -2.74
N PRO A 232 0.41 -21.33 -2.74
CA PRO A 232 -0.71 -20.81 -1.94
C PRO A 232 -0.43 -20.84 -0.43
N ALA A 233 0.40 -21.78 0.02
CA ALA A 233 0.82 -21.84 1.42
C ALA A 233 1.65 -20.63 1.84
N ALA A 234 2.55 -20.15 0.98
CA ALA A 234 3.34 -18.95 1.23
C ALA A 234 2.45 -17.70 1.29
N VAL A 235 1.42 -17.60 0.43
CA VAL A 235 0.46 -16.50 0.46
C VAL A 235 -0.31 -16.50 1.79
N LYS A 236 -0.81 -17.65 2.24
CA LYS A 236 -1.47 -17.77 3.55
C LYS A 236 -0.56 -17.39 4.72
N ALA A 237 0.69 -17.86 4.67
CA ALA A 237 1.70 -17.53 5.68
C ALA A 237 2.01 -16.02 5.69
N PHE A 238 2.11 -15.39 4.51
CA PHE A 238 2.29 -13.95 4.36
C PHE A 238 1.15 -13.17 5.02
N LEU A 239 -0.10 -13.49 4.70
CA LEU A 239 -1.28 -12.81 5.27
C LEU A 239 -1.36 -12.97 6.80
N SER A 240 -1.01 -14.16 7.32
CA SER A 240 -0.97 -14.40 8.77
C SER A 240 0.10 -13.55 9.47
N ALA A 241 1.32 -13.50 8.92
CA ALA A 241 2.42 -12.70 9.45
C ALA A 241 2.12 -11.19 9.33
N PHE A 242 1.55 -10.75 8.19
CA PHE A 242 1.07 -9.38 8.00
C PHE A 242 0.03 -9.01 9.06
N THR A 243 -0.99 -9.83 9.27
CA THR A 243 -2.05 -9.57 10.25
C THR A 243 -1.49 -9.44 11.68
N LYS A 244 -0.51 -10.28 12.03
CA LYS A 244 0.19 -10.16 13.33
C LYS A 244 0.91 -8.81 13.45
N GLY A 245 1.67 -8.42 12.42
CA GLY A 245 2.35 -7.14 12.38
C GLY A 245 1.39 -5.94 12.41
N ALA A 246 0.28 -6.03 11.67
CA ALA A 246 -0.74 -4.99 11.62
C ALA A 246 -1.37 -4.74 13.01
N LYS A 247 -1.65 -5.80 13.79
CA LYS A 247 -2.13 -5.67 15.18
C LYS A 247 -1.13 -4.94 16.06
N ASP A 248 0.17 -5.21 15.91
CA ASP A 248 1.21 -4.51 16.67
C ASP A 248 1.30 -3.02 16.29
N VAL A 249 1.18 -2.70 14.99
CA VAL A 249 1.17 -1.31 14.50
C VAL A 249 -0.04 -0.54 15.05
N ILE A 250 -1.22 -1.15 15.03
CA ILE A 250 -2.45 -0.53 15.59
C ILE A 250 -2.32 -0.33 17.10
N ALA A 251 -1.72 -1.28 17.81
CA ALA A 251 -1.53 -1.20 19.26
C ALA A 251 -0.51 -0.11 19.68
N ASN A 252 0.52 0.12 18.88
CA ASN A 252 1.55 1.13 19.16
C ASN A 252 2.10 1.77 17.88
N PRO A 253 1.36 2.71 17.26
CA PRO A 253 1.76 3.35 16.02
C PRO A 253 3.09 4.10 16.13
N ALA A 254 3.34 4.76 17.26
CA ALA A 254 4.57 5.52 17.47
C ALA A 254 5.82 4.64 17.44
N ALA A 255 5.75 3.45 18.06
CA ALA A 255 6.85 2.48 18.00
C ALA A 255 7.08 1.93 16.59
N ALA A 256 6.00 1.72 15.81
CA ALA A 256 6.09 1.18 14.47
C ALA A 256 6.77 2.15 13.47
N ILE A 257 6.76 3.46 13.73
CA ILE A 257 7.46 4.45 12.89
C ILE A 257 8.99 4.27 12.94
N ALA A 258 9.54 3.67 14.00
CA ALA A 258 10.96 3.33 14.03
C ALA A 258 11.37 2.39 12.88
N ASP A 259 10.51 1.46 12.49
CA ASP A 259 10.76 0.53 11.38
C ASP A 259 10.73 1.25 10.03
N VAL A 260 9.85 2.25 9.87
CA VAL A 260 9.83 3.12 8.68
C VAL A 260 11.08 3.97 8.63
N LYS A 261 11.48 4.57 9.77
CA LYS A 261 12.71 5.39 9.90
C LYS A 261 13.97 4.59 9.59
N ALA A 262 14.02 3.32 9.99
CA ALA A 262 15.13 2.43 9.68
C ALA A 262 15.24 2.15 8.17
N ARG A 263 14.10 2.15 7.46
CA ARG A 263 14.03 1.92 6.01
C ARG A 263 14.29 3.18 5.19
N ASP A 264 13.80 4.33 5.65
CA ASP A 264 14.01 5.65 5.03
C ASP A 264 14.43 6.68 6.09
N GLY A 265 15.73 6.86 6.22
CA GLY A 265 16.36 7.69 7.24
C GLY A 265 16.03 9.19 7.19
N ILE A 266 15.39 9.69 6.13
CA ILE A 266 15.07 11.12 5.96
C ILE A 266 13.67 11.51 6.45
N ILE A 267 12.81 10.55 6.80
CA ILE A 267 11.45 10.86 7.22
C ILE A 267 11.39 11.69 8.50
N ASN A 268 10.38 12.55 8.59
CA ASN A 268 10.03 13.24 9.82
C ASN A 268 9.17 12.31 10.71
N VAL A 269 9.72 11.84 11.82
CA VAL A 269 9.07 10.86 12.70
C VAL A 269 7.76 11.37 13.27
N GLU A 270 7.67 12.63 13.68
CA GLU A 270 6.45 13.22 14.23
C GLU A 270 5.34 13.29 13.18
N LEU A 271 5.66 13.79 11.98
CA LEU A 271 4.72 13.85 10.85
C LEU A 271 4.22 12.45 10.48
N GLU A 272 5.12 11.49 10.39
CA GLU A 272 4.76 10.13 9.96
C GLU A 272 3.99 9.37 11.05
N THR A 273 4.22 9.66 12.33
CA THR A 273 3.39 9.15 13.43
C THR A 273 1.96 9.70 13.34
N ARG A 274 1.79 11.01 13.12
CA ARG A 274 0.47 11.62 12.89
C ARG A 274 -0.23 11.02 11.68
N ARG A 275 0.52 10.81 10.59
CA ARG A 275 0.00 10.21 9.36
C ARG A 275 -0.51 8.79 9.59
N LEU A 276 0.30 7.96 10.25
CA LEU A 276 -0.07 6.59 10.57
C LEU A 276 -1.32 6.55 11.47
N GLN A 277 -1.37 7.38 12.51
CA GLN A 277 -2.53 7.47 13.39
C GLN A 277 -3.79 7.87 12.62
N LEU A 278 -3.69 8.90 11.77
CA LEU A 278 -4.83 9.35 10.95
C LEU A 278 -5.31 8.26 9.98
N ALA A 279 -4.39 7.50 9.38
CA ALA A 279 -4.76 6.36 8.53
C ALA A 279 -5.45 5.24 9.33
N ILE A 280 -4.96 4.94 10.53
CA ILE A 280 -5.59 3.95 11.43
C ILE A 280 -7.02 4.39 11.75
N ASP A 281 -7.21 5.63 12.17
CA ASP A 281 -8.50 6.12 12.64
C ASP A 281 -9.55 6.25 11.54
N THR A 282 -9.12 6.55 10.30
CA THR A 282 -10.04 6.86 9.20
C THR A 282 -10.35 5.68 8.28
N VAL A 283 -9.39 4.78 8.04
CA VAL A 283 -9.55 3.75 7.00
C VAL A 283 -9.28 2.32 7.46
N ILE A 284 -8.58 2.11 8.58
CA ILE A 284 -8.22 0.77 9.04
C ILE A 284 -9.12 0.32 10.18
N ASN A 285 -9.25 1.14 11.23
CA ASN A 285 -10.05 0.86 12.41
C ASN A 285 -11.49 1.37 12.23
N SER A 286 -12.07 1.11 11.05
CA SER A 286 -13.46 1.47 10.74
C SER A 286 -14.45 0.68 11.61
N PRO A 287 -15.72 1.10 11.74
CA PRO A 287 -16.75 0.33 12.45
C PRO A 287 -16.86 -1.11 11.92
N SER A 288 -16.90 -1.31 10.60
CA SER A 288 -16.95 -2.64 9.99
C SER A 288 -15.73 -3.49 10.33
N ALA A 289 -14.52 -2.92 10.29
CA ALA A 289 -13.30 -3.66 10.66
C ALA A 289 -13.29 -4.07 12.14
N ARG A 290 -13.95 -3.30 13.01
CA ARG A 290 -14.09 -3.66 14.44
C ARG A 290 -15.11 -4.75 14.69
N GLU A 291 -16.19 -4.78 13.92
CA GLU A 291 -17.29 -5.75 14.08
C GLU A 291 -16.99 -7.07 13.38
N GLU A 292 -16.46 -7.02 12.17
CA GLU A 292 -16.29 -8.17 11.27
C GLU A 292 -14.86 -8.72 11.28
N GLY A 293 -13.92 -7.95 11.77
CA GLY A 293 -12.49 -8.28 11.79
C GLY A 293 -11.71 -7.65 10.65
N PHE A 294 -10.40 -7.59 10.86
CA PHE A 294 -9.45 -7.02 9.90
C PHE A 294 -9.30 -7.93 8.67
N GLY A 295 -9.49 -7.35 7.48
CA GLY A 295 -9.30 -8.05 6.21
C GLY A 295 -10.55 -8.67 5.61
N GLN A 296 -11.71 -8.51 6.23
CA GLN A 296 -12.99 -8.95 5.66
C GLN A 296 -13.61 -7.86 4.77
N VAL A 297 -14.38 -8.29 3.78
CA VAL A 297 -15.13 -7.45 2.83
C VAL A 297 -16.60 -7.80 2.94
#